data_c33ca50d68a8d7fd24c7746e317a78ec
#
_entry.id   c33ca50d68a8d7fd24c7746e317a78ec
#
_cell.length_a   1.000
_cell.length_b   1.000
_cell.length_c   1.000
_cell.angle_alpha   90.00
_cell.angle_beta   90.00
_cell.angle_gamma   90.00
#
_symmetry.space_group_name_H-M   'P 1'
#
loop_
_entity.id
_entity.type
_entity.pdbx_description
1 polymer ?
#
loop_
_entity_poly.entity_id
_entity_poly.type
_entity_poly.pdbx_seq_one_letter_code
_entity_poly.pdbx_strand_id
1 'polypeptide(L)'
;MSNTPAITITRLDLQRLERLLDSLEDFGPTAEALERELARAQVVGHDEVPAGVVTMNSRVHCREESSGKDYHLTLVFPEDAGGEGKVSILAPVGSALLGLSVGQQIDWPGRAGKPLKLT
;
A
#
# COMPACT_ATOMS: atom_id res chain seq x y z
N MET A 1 10.48 -17.02 -7.56
CA MET A 1 10.80 -15.70 -8.10
C MET A 1 9.52 -14.89 -8.28
N SER A 2 9.50 -13.70 -7.75
CA SER A 2 8.32 -12.84 -7.85
C SER A 2 8.28 -12.18 -9.22
N ASN A 3 7.12 -12.22 -9.89
CA ASN A 3 6.89 -11.50 -11.13
C ASN A 3 6.28 -10.12 -10.88
N THR A 4 6.20 -9.73 -9.61
CA THR A 4 5.62 -8.44 -9.22
C THR A 4 6.59 -7.32 -9.61
N PRO A 5 6.12 -6.31 -10.35
CA PRO A 5 6.97 -5.16 -10.69
C PRO A 5 7.40 -4.41 -9.42
N ALA A 6 8.53 -3.74 -9.48
CA ALA A 6 8.95 -2.88 -8.39
C ALA A 6 7.94 -1.75 -8.22
N ILE A 7 7.64 -1.41 -6.96
CA ILE A 7 6.75 -0.28 -6.68
C ILE A 7 7.48 1.03 -6.89
N THR A 8 6.73 2.09 -7.16
CA THR A 8 7.27 3.44 -7.23
C THR A 8 6.92 4.16 -5.94
N ILE A 9 7.91 4.79 -5.31
CA ILE A 9 7.71 5.45 -4.03
C ILE A 9 8.47 6.77 -4.01
N THR A 10 7.92 7.78 -3.31
CA THR A 10 8.63 9.04 -3.13
C THR A 10 9.76 8.88 -2.13
N ARG A 11 10.80 9.68 -2.29
CA ARG A 11 11.93 9.66 -1.36
C ARG A 11 11.49 10.00 0.06
N LEU A 12 10.57 10.94 0.21
CA LEU A 12 10.06 11.31 1.53
C LEU A 12 9.32 10.16 2.19
N ASP A 13 8.44 9.49 1.44
CA ASP A 13 7.70 8.35 1.95
C ASP A 13 8.64 7.22 2.34
N LEU A 14 9.66 6.97 1.52
CA LEU A 14 10.65 5.94 1.83
C LEU A 14 11.34 6.23 3.17
N GLN A 15 11.78 7.47 3.37
CA GLN A 15 12.44 7.85 4.63
C GLN A 15 11.53 7.66 5.84
N ARG A 16 10.27 8.07 5.70
CA ARG A 16 9.29 7.93 6.79
C ARG A 16 9.00 6.47 7.10
N LEU A 17 8.86 5.64 6.06
CA LEU A 17 8.57 4.22 6.23
C LEU A 17 9.77 3.49 6.84
N GLU A 18 10.98 3.84 6.45
CA GLU A 18 12.18 3.27 7.05
C GLU A 18 12.26 3.58 8.54
N ARG A 19 11.94 4.83 8.93
CA ARG A 19 11.88 5.20 10.33
C ARG A 19 10.83 4.41 11.09
N LEU A 20 9.67 4.22 10.47
CA LEU A 20 8.59 3.46 11.06
C LEU A 20 9.05 2.03 11.34
N LEU A 21 9.64 1.38 10.34
CA LEU A 21 10.11 0.00 10.48
C LEU A 21 11.18 -0.12 11.56
N ASP A 22 12.09 0.85 11.64
CA ASP A 22 13.14 0.86 12.67
C ASP A 22 12.56 1.01 14.07
N SER A 23 11.41 1.62 14.22
CA SER A 23 10.78 1.86 15.51
C SER A 23 9.94 0.68 16.02
N LEU A 24 9.70 -0.34 15.17
CA LEU A 24 8.84 -1.46 15.54
C LEU A 24 9.55 -2.40 16.50
N GLU A 25 8.88 -2.73 17.61
CA GLU A 25 9.37 -3.73 18.56
C GLU A 25 9.14 -5.13 18.03
N ASP A 26 7.95 -5.35 17.44
CA ASP A 26 7.58 -6.64 16.84
C ASP A 26 7.58 -6.51 15.33
N PHE A 27 8.52 -7.18 14.69
CA PHE A 27 8.67 -7.15 13.24
C PHE A 27 8.02 -8.40 12.64
N GLY A 28 6.72 -8.30 12.34
CA GLY A 28 5.96 -9.42 11.83
C GLY A 28 6.04 -9.59 10.32
N PRO A 29 5.31 -10.57 9.78
CA PRO A 29 5.34 -10.87 8.33
C PRO A 29 4.97 -9.70 7.43
N THR A 30 4.02 -8.87 7.84
CA THR A 30 3.61 -7.71 7.05
C THR A 30 4.74 -6.68 6.97
N ALA A 31 5.42 -6.42 8.10
CA ALA A 31 6.54 -5.50 8.11
C ALA A 31 7.71 -6.04 7.30
N GLU A 32 7.97 -7.34 7.35
CA GLU A 32 9.01 -7.96 6.53
C GLU A 32 8.71 -7.83 5.04
N ALA A 33 7.45 -8.05 4.66
CA ALA A 33 7.04 -7.93 3.26
C ALA A 33 7.19 -6.48 2.78
N LEU A 34 6.81 -5.51 3.62
CA LEU A 34 6.97 -4.10 3.32
C LEU A 34 8.44 -3.74 3.15
N GLU A 35 9.30 -4.19 4.04
CA GLU A 35 10.73 -3.94 3.96
C GLU A 35 11.32 -4.47 2.65
N ARG A 36 10.91 -5.66 2.22
CA ARG A 36 11.38 -6.23 0.96
C ARG A 36 10.94 -5.39 -0.24
N GLU A 37 9.70 -4.89 -0.23
CA GLU A 37 9.20 -4.04 -1.31
C GLU A 37 9.92 -2.71 -1.34
N LEU A 38 10.23 -2.13 -0.18
CA LEU A 38 10.97 -0.87 -0.11
C LEU A 38 12.40 -1.03 -0.63
N ALA A 39 13.02 -2.18 -0.37
CA ALA A 39 14.39 -2.43 -0.81
C ALA A 39 14.52 -2.49 -2.34
N ARG A 40 13.45 -2.87 -3.03
CA ARG A 40 13.45 -2.98 -4.49
C ARG A 40 12.68 -1.86 -5.19
N ALA A 41 12.16 -0.89 -4.43
CA ALA A 41 11.32 0.17 -4.96
C ALA A 41 12.12 1.14 -5.85
N GLN A 42 11.43 1.69 -6.83
CA GLN A 42 11.95 2.81 -7.62
C GLN A 42 11.65 4.09 -6.87
N VAL A 43 12.69 4.77 -6.40
CA VAL A 43 12.57 5.98 -5.60
C VAL A 43 12.60 7.21 -6.50
N VAL A 44 11.60 8.07 -6.36
CA VAL A 44 11.46 9.27 -7.19
C VAL A 44 11.18 10.49 -6.31
N GLY A 45 11.34 11.69 -6.88
CA GLY A 45 10.87 12.91 -6.23
C GLY A 45 9.35 12.96 -6.21
N HIS A 46 8.77 13.74 -5.28
CA HIS A 46 7.33 13.74 -5.11
C HIS A 46 6.58 14.24 -6.36
N ASP A 47 7.21 15.09 -7.14
CA ASP A 47 6.65 15.61 -8.39
C ASP A 47 6.89 14.68 -9.58
N GLU A 48 7.61 13.59 -9.39
CA GLU A 48 7.90 12.61 -10.42
C GLU A 48 7.03 11.37 -10.35
N VAL A 49 6.14 11.28 -9.35
CA VAL A 49 5.24 10.14 -9.21
C VAL A 49 4.16 10.21 -10.28
N PRO A 50 3.99 9.15 -11.08
CA PRO A 50 2.92 9.14 -12.07
C PRO A 50 1.54 9.25 -11.41
N ALA A 51 0.62 9.94 -12.08
CA ALA A 51 -0.75 10.00 -11.63
C ALA A 51 -1.33 8.58 -11.59
N GLY A 52 -2.14 8.29 -10.58
CA GLY A 52 -2.75 6.99 -10.44
C GLY A 52 -1.93 5.97 -9.65
N VAL A 53 -0.77 6.36 -9.14
CA VAL A 53 0.05 5.50 -8.27
C VAL A 53 -0.28 5.81 -6.82
N VAL A 54 -0.46 4.76 -6.01
CA VAL A 54 -0.78 4.92 -4.59
C VAL A 54 0.47 5.31 -3.81
N THR A 55 0.38 6.40 -3.08
CA THR A 55 1.43 6.87 -2.16
C THR A 55 0.86 6.94 -0.76
N MET A 56 1.70 7.26 0.22
CA MET A 56 1.18 7.49 1.58
C MET A 56 0.21 8.68 1.55
N ASN A 57 -0.86 8.55 2.32
CA ASN A 57 -1.96 9.53 2.39
C ASN A 57 -2.80 9.65 1.11
N SER A 58 -2.63 8.75 0.18
CA SER A 58 -3.45 8.69 -1.03
C SER A 58 -4.83 8.12 -0.70
N ARG A 59 -5.85 8.75 -1.27
CA ARG A 59 -7.20 8.21 -1.23
C ARG A 59 -7.39 7.31 -2.45
N VAL A 60 -7.76 6.06 -2.21
CA VAL A 60 -7.83 5.03 -3.24
C VAL A 60 -9.27 4.55 -3.41
N HIS A 61 -9.73 4.47 -4.65
CA HIS A 61 -11.02 3.86 -4.96
C HIS A 61 -10.76 2.43 -5.43
N CYS A 62 -11.38 1.48 -4.76
CA CYS A 62 -11.25 0.06 -5.09
C CYS A 62 -12.63 -0.55 -5.30
N ARG A 63 -12.70 -1.57 -6.16
CA ARG A 63 -13.93 -2.33 -6.36
C ARG A 63 -13.65 -3.80 -6.10
N GLU A 64 -14.52 -4.42 -5.29
CA GLU A 64 -14.52 -5.86 -5.09
C GLU A 64 -15.24 -6.49 -6.27
N GLU A 65 -14.48 -7.22 -7.10
CA GLU A 65 -15.02 -7.73 -8.37
C GLU A 65 -16.17 -8.71 -8.17
N SER A 66 -16.12 -9.52 -7.12
CA SER A 66 -17.15 -10.56 -6.90
C SER A 66 -18.50 -10.00 -6.51
N SER A 67 -18.54 -8.85 -5.85
CA SER A 67 -19.80 -8.25 -5.37
C SER A 67 -20.15 -6.95 -6.06
N GLY A 68 -19.19 -6.34 -6.77
CA GLY A 68 -19.34 -5.01 -7.35
C GLY A 68 -19.33 -3.89 -6.33
N LYS A 69 -19.01 -4.20 -5.08
CA LYS A 69 -18.99 -3.20 -4.00
C LYS A 69 -17.77 -2.30 -4.10
N ASP A 70 -18.00 -1.00 -3.94
CA ASP A 70 -16.95 0.01 -4.00
C ASP A 70 -16.45 0.38 -2.61
N TYR A 71 -15.15 0.61 -2.50
CA TYR A 71 -14.50 1.04 -1.26
C TYR A 71 -13.64 2.25 -1.54
N HIS A 72 -13.65 3.21 -0.61
CA HIS A 72 -12.73 4.34 -0.63
C HIS A 72 -11.82 4.21 0.57
N LEU A 73 -10.52 4.00 0.31
CA LEU A 73 -9.53 3.75 1.34
C LEU A 73 -8.46 4.82 1.28
N THR A 74 -8.01 5.29 2.44
CA THR A 74 -6.88 6.20 2.52
C THR A 74 -5.74 5.49 3.21
N LEU A 75 -4.60 5.40 2.54
CA LEU A 75 -3.42 4.75 3.08
C LEU A 75 -2.70 5.71 4.01
N VAL A 76 -2.57 5.35 5.28
CA VAL A 76 -2.03 6.24 6.31
C VAL A 76 -0.98 5.55 7.16
N PHE A 77 -0.21 6.33 7.91
CA PHE A 77 0.68 5.80 8.93
C PHE A 77 -0.16 5.31 10.12
N PRO A 78 0.39 4.37 10.93
CA PRO A 78 -0.41 3.76 12.02
C PRO A 78 -1.03 4.76 12.99
N GLU A 79 -0.35 5.86 13.27
CA GLU A 79 -0.84 6.89 14.20
C GLU A 79 -2.10 7.60 13.69
N ASP A 80 -2.31 7.59 12.37
CA ASP A 80 -3.47 8.22 11.75
C ASP A 80 -4.58 7.22 11.42
N ALA A 81 -4.35 5.94 11.64
CA ALA A 81 -5.36 4.91 11.41
C ALA A 81 -6.35 4.92 12.58
N GLY A 82 -7.59 4.79 12.30
CA GLY A 82 -8.63 4.79 13.33
C GLY A 82 -9.89 5.48 12.88
N GLY A 83 -9.81 6.21 11.78
CA GLY A 83 -10.97 6.79 11.14
C GLY A 83 -11.57 5.83 10.12
N GLU A 84 -12.81 6.06 9.76
CA GLU A 84 -13.48 5.29 8.74
C GLU A 84 -12.76 5.43 7.39
N GLY A 85 -12.52 4.31 6.73
CA GLY A 85 -11.84 4.29 5.44
C GLY A 85 -10.34 4.49 5.49
N LYS A 86 -9.75 4.66 6.68
CA LYS A 86 -8.31 4.80 6.82
C LYS A 86 -7.66 3.43 7.07
N VAL A 87 -6.62 3.13 6.33
CA VAL A 87 -5.94 1.84 6.39
C VAL A 87 -4.48 2.08 6.72
N SER A 88 -4.00 1.45 7.80
CA SER A 88 -2.59 1.55 8.18
C SER A 88 -1.70 0.86 7.16
N ILE A 89 -0.53 1.47 6.88
CA ILE A 89 0.49 0.84 6.05
C ILE A 89 0.96 -0.50 6.64
N LEU A 90 0.82 -0.70 7.94
CA LEU A 90 1.18 -1.95 8.60
C LEU A 90 0.09 -3.01 8.52
N ALA A 91 -1.12 -2.64 8.10
CA ALA A 91 -2.17 -3.62 7.85
C ALA A 91 -1.90 -4.34 6.53
N PRO A 92 -2.28 -5.62 6.40
CA PRO A 92 -2.00 -6.37 5.17
C PRO A 92 -2.54 -5.70 3.91
N VAL A 93 -3.76 -5.16 3.93
CA VAL A 93 -4.32 -4.50 2.75
C VAL A 93 -3.60 -3.19 2.46
N GLY A 94 -3.21 -2.43 3.50
CA GLY A 94 -2.46 -1.19 3.33
C GLY A 94 -1.10 -1.42 2.70
N SER A 95 -0.38 -2.41 3.21
CA SER A 95 0.92 -2.78 2.65
C SER A 95 0.81 -3.21 1.18
N ALA A 96 -0.27 -3.90 0.83
CA ALA A 96 -0.48 -4.36 -0.54
C ALA A 96 -0.86 -3.22 -1.49
N LEU A 97 -1.44 -2.13 -0.98
CA LEU A 97 -1.85 -1.00 -1.82
C LEU A 97 -0.70 -0.10 -2.22
N LEU A 98 0.33 0.02 -1.39
CA LEU A 98 1.43 0.96 -1.65
C LEU A 98 2.11 0.68 -2.99
N GLY A 99 2.21 1.69 -3.82
CA GLY A 99 2.89 1.60 -5.11
C GLY A 99 2.07 0.99 -6.23
N LEU A 100 0.82 0.60 -5.96
CA LEU A 100 -0.06 0.11 -7.02
C LEU A 100 -0.54 1.24 -7.90
N SER A 101 -0.91 0.90 -9.12
CA SER A 101 -1.47 1.85 -10.08
C SER A 101 -2.93 1.52 -10.38
N VAL A 102 -3.67 2.52 -10.83
CA VAL A 102 -5.04 2.33 -11.30
C VAL A 102 -5.06 1.22 -12.37
N GLY A 103 -6.01 0.33 -12.26
CA GLY A 103 -6.17 -0.82 -13.16
C GLY A 103 -5.53 -2.10 -12.65
N GLN A 104 -4.66 -2.01 -11.66
CA GLN A 104 -4.09 -3.20 -11.03
C GLN A 104 -5.04 -3.75 -9.98
N GLN A 105 -4.88 -5.02 -9.67
CA GLN A 105 -5.70 -5.65 -8.64
C GLN A 105 -4.84 -6.45 -7.68
N ILE A 106 -5.35 -6.62 -6.46
CA ILE A 106 -4.73 -7.44 -5.44
C ILE A 106 -5.77 -8.42 -4.92
N ASP A 107 -5.32 -9.51 -4.32
CA ASP A 107 -6.20 -10.37 -3.55
C ASP A 107 -6.42 -9.71 -2.19
N TRP A 108 -7.68 -9.65 -1.77
CA TRP A 108 -7.99 -9.08 -0.45
C TRP A 108 -7.39 -9.97 0.63
N PRO A 109 -6.41 -9.50 1.39
CA PRO A 109 -5.81 -10.31 2.45
C PRO A 109 -6.87 -10.78 3.45
N GLY A 110 -6.89 -12.08 3.73
CA GLY A 110 -7.88 -12.68 4.62
C GLY A 110 -9.21 -13.00 3.98
N ARG A 111 -9.39 -12.68 2.70
CA ARG A 111 -10.62 -12.97 1.95
C ARG A 111 -10.25 -13.62 0.62
N ALA A 112 -9.87 -14.90 0.69
CA ALA A 112 -9.49 -15.64 -0.51
C ALA A 112 -10.60 -15.60 -1.56
N GLY A 113 -10.23 -15.38 -2.82
CA GLY A 113 -11.20 -15.30 -3.91
C GLY A 113 -11.93 -13.98 -4.02
N LYS A 114 -11.50 -12.96 -3.31
CA LYS A 114 -12.13 -11.64 -3.31
C LYS A 114 -11.14 -10.57 -3.80
N PRO A 115 -10.86 -10.50 -5.12
CA PRO A 115 -9.91 -9.50 -5.61
C PRO A 115 -10.45 -8.09 -5.53
N LEU A 116 -9.56 -7.16 -5.19
CA LEU A 116 -9.82 -5.72 -5.23
C LEU A 116 -9.11 -5.12 -6.42
N LYS A 117 -9.83 -4.38 -7.22
CA LYS A 117 -9.26 -3.68 -8.38
C LYS A 117 -9.27 -2.18 -8.13
N LEU A 118 -8.13 -1.53 -8.36
CA LEU A 118 -8.04 -0.07 -8.26
C LEU A 118 -8.68 0.57 -9.49
N THR A 119 -9.55 1.53 -9.24
CA THR A 119 -10.26 2.23 -10.32
C THR A 119 -10.07 3.74 -10.29
#